data_3ac7e1e635c406dc7a3d8f635b3c9b65
#
_entry.id   3ac7e1e635c406dc7a3d8f635b3c9b65
#
_cell.length_a   1.000
_cell.length_b   1.000
_cell.length_c   1.000
_cell.angle_alpha   90.00
_cell.angle_beta   90.00
_cell.angle_gamma   90.00
#
_symmetry.space_group_name_H-M   'P 1'
#
loop_
_entity.id
_entity.type
_entity.pdbx_description
1 polymer ?
#
loop_
_entity_poly.entity_id
_entity_poly.type
_entity_poly.pdbx_seq_one_letter_code
_entity_poly.pdbx_strand_id
1 'polypeptide(L)'
;AFNPSTNRLVAVPHRDVKIPEFAEGRRIDDAGQKILRSGGSIPLEGCTAYGDTENTYKGILNYDVYRGRYTISDPVYDKPYVPKYLRDQLSDADVKTLLAGGQVSADQVKDSFGEPMKNKVLYVNPRDNRTYSRFLSRQERSEAAEASHQASQGADESQQGRGRKR
;
A
#
# COMPACT_ATOMS: atom_id res chain seq x y z
N ALA A 1 -28.00 -2.34 10.71
CA ALA A 1 -26.73 -1.65 10.45
C ALA A 1 -26.80 -0.20 10.98
N PHE A 2 -25.69 0.33 11.41
CA PHE A 2 -25.56 1.75 11.80
C PHE A 2 -25.21 2.58 10.56
N ASN A 3 -25.99 3.65 10.32
CA ASN A 3 -25.67 4.59 9.25
C ASN A 3 -24.91 5.79 9.82
N PRO A 4 -23.60 5.91 9.58
CA PRO A 4 -22.79 6.99 10.14
C PRO A 4 -23.14 8.37 9.57
N SER A 5 -23.70 8.44 8.35
CA SER A 5 -24.09 9.71 7.74
C SER A 5 -25.35 10.33 8.35
N THR A 6 -26.23 9.51 8.90
CA THR A 6 -27.47 9.95 9.53
C THR A 6 -27.50 9.74 11.05
N ASN A 7 -26.44 9.13 11.59
CA ASN A 7 -26.32 8.73 13.00
C ASN A 7 -27.54 7.90 13.49
N ARG A 8 -28.09 7.06 12.63
CA ARG A 8 -29.27 6.25 12.92
C ARG A 8 -29.00 4.76 12.70
N LEU A 9 -29.69 3.92 13.46
CA LEU A 9 -29.79 2.50 13.19
C LEU A 9 -30.80 2.28 12.05
N VAL A 10 -30.34 1.61 10.99
CA VAL A 10 -31.17 1.23 9.84
C VAL A 10 -31.31 -0.29 9.83
N ALA A 11 -32.55 -0.77 9.86
CA ALA A 11 -32.85 -2.17 9.63
C ALA A 11 -32.89 -2.44 8.12
N VAL A 12 -32.00 -3.28 7.63
CA VAL A 12 -32.06 -3.81 6.25
C VAL A 12 -32.62 -5.24 6.37
N PRO A 13 -33.77 -5.54 5.72
CA PRO A 13 -34.29 -6.90 5.73
C PRO A 13 -33.24 -7.88 5.20
N HIS A 14 -33.03 -8.96 5.92
CA HIS A 14 -32.02 -9.97 5.59
C HIS A 14 -32.13 -10.51 4.14
N ARG A 15 -33.38 -10.64 3.64
CA ARG A 15 -33.67 -11.08 2.28
C ARG A 15 -33.21 -10.11 1.18
N ASP A 16 -33.06 -8.82 1.51
CA ASP A 16 -32.71 -7.76 0.55
C ASP A 16 -31.21 -7.54 0.48
N VAL A 17 -30.42 -8.17 1.34
CA VAL A 17 -28.96 -8.10 1.36
C VAL A 17 -28.40 -9.05 0.31
N LYS A 18 -27.90 -8.50 -0.78
CA LYS A 18 -27.22 -9.24 -1.85
C LYS A 18 -25.73 -9.31 -1.57
N ILE A 19 -25.24 -10.48 -1.17
CA ILE A 19 -23.81 -10.75 -1.01
C ILE A 19 -23.23 -11.17 -2.36
N PRO A 20 -22.08 -10.64 -2.78
CA PRO A 20 -21.42 -11.11 -3.99
C PRO A 20 -20.95 -12.56 -3.83
N GLU A 21 -21.01 -13.34 -4.93
CA GLU A 21 -20.50 -14.71 -4.93
C GLU A 21 -18.97 -14.78 -4.92
N PHE A 22 -18.32 -13.69 -5.33
CA PHE A 22 -16.87 -13.59 -5.41
C PHE A 22 -16.38 -12.29 -4.78
N ALA A 23 -15.29 -12.38 -4.06
CA ALA A 23 -14.52 -11.23 -3.57
C ALA A 23 -13.03 -11.52 -3.72
N GLU A 24 -12.26 -10.57 -4.27
CA GLU A 24 -10.80 -10.65 -4.45
C GLU A 24 -10.34 -11.97 -5.10
N GLY A 25 -11.03 -12.39 -6.16
CA GLY A 25 -10.74 -13.64 -6.88
C GLY A 25 -11.16 -14.92 -6.16
N ARG A 26 -11.79 -14.85 -4.98
CA ARG A 26 -12.23 -16.00 -4.19
C ARG A 26 -13.74 -16.13 -4.18
N ARG A 27 -14.21 -17.38 -4.31
CA ARG A 27 -15.63 -17.68 -4.17
C ARG A 27 -16.03 -17.67 -2.69
N ILE A 28 -17.14 -17.01 -2.41
CA ILE A 28 -17.77 -16.99 -1.08
C ILE A 28 -18.82 -18.11 -1.09
N ASP A 29 -18.62 -19.10 -0.26
CA ASP A 29 -19.56 -20.19 -0.11
C ASP A 29 -20.88 -19.77 0.60
N ASP A 30 -21.87 -20.62 0.63
CA ASP A 30 -23.17 -20.35 1.21
C ASP A 30 -23.08 -20.03 2.71
N ALA A 31 -22.15 -20.68 3.42
CA ALA A 31 -21.91 -20.43 4.84
C ALA A 31 -21.34 -19.03 5.06
N GLY A 32 -20.34 -18.65 4.28
CA GLY A 32 -19.75 -17.30 4.28
C GLY A 32 -20.77 -16.23 3.91
N GLN A 33 -21.59 -16.46 2.87
CA GLN A 33 -22.64 -15.54 2.49
C GLN A 33 -23.65 -15.33 3.63
N LYS A 34 -24.01 -16.39 4.35
CA LYS A 34 -24.91 -16.32 5.50
C LYS A 34 -24.33 -15.48 6.65
N ILE A 35 -23.03 -15.66 6.94
CA ILE A 35 -22.31 -14.88 7.96
C ILE A 35 -22.27 -13.40 7.56
N LEU A 36 -21.85 -13.08 6.33
CA LEU A 36 -21.78 -11.70 5.84
C LEU A 36 -23.16 -11.03 5.82
N ARG A 37 -24.20 -11.77 5.44
CA ARG A 37 -25.59 -11.26 5.43
C ARG A 37 -26.10 -10.92 6.82
N SER A 38 -25.62 -11.61 7.85
CA SER A 38 -25.91 -11.29 9.24
C SER A 38 -25.03 -10.18 9.84
N GLY A 39 -24.13 -9.60 9.05
CA GLY A 39 -23.20 -8.54 9.48
C GLY A 39 -21.93 -9.07 10.15
N GLY A 40 -21.67 -10.39 10.04
CA GLY A 40 -20.42 -11.00 10.48
C GLY A 40 -19.30 -10.80 9.47
N SER A 41 -18.12 -11.33 9.79
CA SER A 41 -16.92 -11.28 8.97
C SER A 41 -16.39 -12.69 8.71
N ILE A 42 -15.74 -12.91 7.56
CA ILE A 42 -15.16 -14.21 7.23
C ILE A 42 -13.68 -14.07 6.87
N PRO A 43 -12.81 -14.99 7.29
CA PRO A 43 -11.45 -15.04 6.81
C PRO A 43 -11.42 -15.49 5.34
N LEU A 44 -10.59 -14.86 4.53
CA LEU A 44 -10.29 -15.27 3.17
C LEU A 44 -8.79 -15.49 3.02
N GLU A 45 -8.43 -16.54 2.26
CA GLU A 45 -7.04 -16.85 1.92
C GLU A 45 -6.88 -16.98 0.40
N GLY A 46 -5.65 -16.69 -0.07
CA GLY A 46 -5.32 -16.73 -1.49
C GLY A 46 -6.08 -15.68 -2.30
N CYS A 47 -6.42 -14.56 -1.69
CA CYS A 47 -6.96 -13.39 -2.38
C CYS A 47 -5.92 -12.82 -3.34
N THR A 48 -6.37 -12.26 -4.45
CA THR A 48 -5.50 -11.57 -5.42
C THR A 48 -5.94 -10.12 -5.54
N ALA A 49 -4.99 -9.19 -5.48
CA ALA A 49 -5.30 -7.79 -5.73
C ALA A 49 -5.72 -7.60 -7.20
N TYR A 50 -6.63 -6.67 -7.45
CA TYR A 50 -7.07 -6.37 -8.81
C TYR A 50 -5.89 -6.00 -9.71
N GLY A 51 -5.72 -6.75 -10.80
CA GLY A 51 -4.63 -6.56 -11.77
C GLY A 51 -3.27 -7.12 -11.35
N ASP A 52 -3.17 -7.82 -10.22
CA ASP A 52 -1.94 -8.49 -9.78
C ASP A 52 -2.27 -9.92 -9.32
N THR A 53 -2.07 -10.88 -10.22
CA THR A 53 -2.34 -12.30 -9.95
C THR A 53 -1.15 -13.04 -9.35
N GLU A 54 0.02 -12.41 -9.26
CA GLU A 54 1.26 -13.04 -8.77
C GLU A 54 1.40 -12.96 -7.25
N ASN A 55 0.75 -11.96 -6.63
CA ASN A 55 0.81 -11.73 -5.19
C ASN A 55 -0.53 -12.10 -4.55
N THR A 56 -0.53 -13.18 -3.81
CA THR A 56 -1.67 -13.58 -3.00
C THR A 56 -1.56 -13.02 -1.60
N TYR A 57 -2.72 -12.82 -0.97
CA TYR A 57 -2.82 -12.38 0.40
C TYR A 57 -3.99 -13.04 1.12
N LYS A 58 -3.98 -12.99 2.43
CA LYS A 58 -5.09 -13.35 3.31
C LYS A 58 -5.58 -12.13 4.07
N GLY A 59 -6.84 -12.13 4.45
CA GLY A 59 -7.44 -11.03 5.20
C GLY A 59 -8.83 -11.39 5.70
N ILE A 60 -9.50 -10.43 6.30
CA ILE A 60 -10.85 -10.59 6.83
C ILE A 60 -11.82 -9.83 5.93
N LEU A 61 -12.72 -10.55 5.29
CA LEU A 61 -13.79 -9.96 4.48
C LEU A 61 -14.92 -9.48 5.38
N ASN A 62 -15.23 -8.21 5.23
CA ASN A 62 -16.37 -7.55 5.85
C ASN A 62 -17.32 -7.07 4.75
N TYR A 63 -18.60 -7.09 4.99
CA TYR A 63 -19.58 -6.57 4.06
C TYR A 63 -20.43 -5.47 4.69
N ASP A 64 -20.33 -4.26 4.13
CA ASP A 64 -21.22 -3.16 4.50
C ASP A 64 -22.55 -3.32 3.75
N VAL A 65 -23.52 -3.92 4.41
CA VAL A 65 -24.87 -4.17 3.86
C VAL A 65 -25.59 -2.88 3.48
N TYR A 66 -25.19 -1.77 4.08
CA TYR A 66 -25.80 -0.48 3.84
C TYR A 66 -25.32 0.16 2.53
N ARG A 67 -24.01 0.04 2.25
CA ARG A 67 -23.37 0.56 1.06
C ARG A 67 -23.30 -0.44 -0.10
N GLY A 68 -23.63 -1.70 0.16
CA GLY A 68 -23.49 -2.77 -0.81
C GLY A 68 -22.03 -3.05 -1.23
N ARG A 69 -21.06 -2.82 -0.33
CA ARG A 69 -19.63 -2.94 -0.59
C ARG A 69 -18.98 -3.88 0.39
N TYR A 70 -17.99 -4.62 -0.10
CA TYR A 70 -17.10 -5.36 0.78
C TYR A 70 -15.78 -4.60 1.00
N THR A 71 -15.12 -4.91 2.10
CA THR A 71 -13.78 -4.45 2.44
C THR A 71 -12.98 -5.60 3.00
N ILE A 72 -11.68 -5.62 2.70
CA ILE A 72 -10.75 -6.54 3.36
C ILE A 72 -10.00 -5.76 4.43
N SER A 73 -10.11 -6.20 5.67
CA SER A 73 -9.28 -5.70 6.77
C SER A 73 -8.09 -6.62 7.00
N ASP A 74 -7.03 -6.04 7.54
CA ASP A 74 -5.79 -6.72 7.92
C ASP A 74 -5.18 -7.62 6.83
N PRO A 75 -5.03 -7.12 5.58
CA PRO A 75 -4.44 -7.93 4.52
C PRO A 75 -2.96 -8.21 4.83
N VAL A 76 -2.60 -9.51 4.79
CA VAL A 76 -1.24 -10.02 4.95
C VAL A 76 -0.85 -10.71 3.65
N TYR A 77 0.15 -10.18 2.95
CA TYR A 77 0.64 -10.74 1.70
C TYR A 77 1.59 -11.91 1.95
N ASP A 78 1.57 -12.88 1.06
CA ASP A 78 2.45 -14.06 1.14
C ASP A 78 3.92 -13.71 0.84
N LYS A 79 4.14 -12.63 0.09
CA LYS A 79 5.46 -12.09 -0.28
C LYS A 79 5.48 -10.57 -0.12
N PRO A 80 6.67 -9.95 0.01
CA PRO A 80 6.81 -8.50 -0.05
C PRO A 80 6.07 -7.90 -1.25
N TYR A 81 5.20 -6.94 -0.99
CA TYR A 81 4.30 -6.36 -1.99
C TYR A 81 4.51 -4.86 -2.14
N VAL A 82 4.81 -4.43 -3.36
CA VAL A 82 4.86 -3.02 -3.74
C VAL A 82 3.68 -2.74 -4.66
N PRO A 83 2.72 -1.88 -4.27
CA PRO A 83 1.55 -1.55 -5.08
C PRO A 83 1.93 -1.01 -6.46
N LYS A 84 1.11 -1.30 -7.48
CA LYS A 84 1.35 -0.88 -8.86
C LYS A 84 1.61 0.62 -8.98
N TYR A 85 0.81 1.46 -8.32
CA TYR A 85 0.97 2.91 -8.38
C TYR A 85 2.33 3.42 -7.84
N LEU A 86 2.98 2.68 -6.93
CA LEU A 86 4.34 2.94 -6.49
C LEU A 86 5.36 2.38 -7.49
N ARG A 87 5.16 1.15 -7.97
CA ARG A 87 6.05 0.54 -8.97
C ARG A 87 6.19 1.39 -10.23
N ASP A 88 5.09 2.00 -10.67
CA ASP A 88 5.07 2.86 -11.85
C ASP A 88 5.86 4.18 -11.66
N GLN A 89 6.21 4.54 -10.42
CA GLN A 89 6.93 5.77 -10.08
C GLN A 89 8.35 5.54 -9.57
N LEU A 90 8.69 4.31 -9.21
CA LEU A 90 9.99 3.92 -8.68
C LEU A 90 10.88 3.33 -9.78
N SER A 91 12.19 3.42 -9.61
CA SER A 91 13.13 2.69 -10.45
C SER A 91 13.08 1.17 -10.13
N ASP A 92 13.49 0.34 -11.08
CA ASP A 92 13.62 -1.12 -10.86
C ASP A 92 14.57 -1.46 -9.69
N ALA A 93 15.61 -0.64 -9.49
CA ALA A 93 16.55 -0.79 -8.38
C ALA A 93 15.87 -0.52 -7.03
N ASP A 94 15.04 0.53 -6.96
CA ASP A 94 14.29 0.87 -5.75
C ASP A 94 13.25 -0.20 -5.42
N VAL A 95 12.53 -0.70 -6.42
CA VAL A 95 11.58 -1.80 -6.24
C VAL A 95 12.28 -3.05 -5.69
N LYS A 96 13.43 -3.42 -6.27
CA LYS A 96 14.24 -4.55 -5.76
C LYS A 96 14.70 -4.33 -4.33
N THR A 97 15.11 -3.11 -3.98
CA THR A 97 15.52 -2.75 -2.62
C THR A 97 14.36 -2.94 -1.63
N LEU A 98 13.16 -2.47 -1.98
CA LEU A 98 11.96 -2.65 -1.15
C LEU A 98 11.61 -4.12 -0.98
N LEU A 99 11.61 -4.90 -2.06
CA LEU A 99 11.31 -6.34 -2.03
C LEU A 99 12.34 -7.14 -1.22
N ALA A 100 13.58 -6.65 -1.12
CA ALA A 100 14.63 -7.22 -0.28
C ALA A 100 14.56 -6.76 1.19
N GLY A 101 13.54 -5.96 1.57
CA GLY A 101 13.37 -5.44 2.93
C GLY A 101 14.16 -4.17 3.25
N GLY A 102 14.75 -3.52 2.23
CA GLY A 102 15.41 -2.23 2.36
C GLY A 102 14.43 -1.05 2.42
N GLN A 103 14.99 0.15 2.49
CA GLN A 103 14.23 1.41 2.49
C GLN A 103 14.61 2.25 1.27
N VAL A 104 13.64 3.01 0.75
CA VAL A 104 13.80 3.87 -0.42
C VAL A 104 13.21 5.24 -0.13
N SER A 105 13.91 6.33 -0.56
CA SER A 105 13.34 7.68 -0.47
C SER A 105 12.05 7.81 -1.27
N ALA A 106 11.08 8.48 -0.69
CA ALA A 106 9.79 8.76 -1.33
C ALA A 106 9.69 10.19 -1.90
N ASP A 107 10.77 10.99 -1.90
CA ASP A 107 10.72 12.41 -2.27
C ASP A 107 10.24 12.68 -3.70
N GLN A 108 10.44 11.73 -4.61
CA GLN A 108 9.99 11.80 -6.02
C GLN A 108 8.68 11.05 -6.26
N VAL A 109 8.06 10.52 -5.21
CA VAL A 109 6.87 9.67 -5.30
C VAL A 109 5.63 10.44 -4.83
N LYS A 110 4.50 10.17 -5.46
CA LYS A 110 3.18 10.63 -5.04
C LYS A 110 2.41 9.48 -4.40
N ASP A 111 1.60 9.79 -3.42
CA ASP A 111 0.71 8.81 -2.82
C ASP A 111 -0.48 8.45 -3.74
N SER A 112 -1.40 7.61 -3.27
CA SER A 112 -2.59 7.18 -4.03
C SER A 112 -3.59 8.31 -4.32
N PHE A 113 -3.44 9.47 -3.68
CA PHE A 113 -4.24 10.68 -3.92
C PHE A 113 -3.52 11.70 -4.82
N GLY A 114 -2.27 11.41 -5.23
CA GLY A 114 -1.45 12.28 -6.05
C GLY A 114 -0.63 13.31 -5.27
N GLU A 115 -0.61 13.22 -3.94
CA GLU A 115 0.12 14.14 -3.07
C GLU A 115 1.61 13.75 -2.93
N PRO A 116 2.55 14.71 -2.99
CA PRO A 116 3.98 14.44 -2.86
C PRO A 116 4.34 13.86 -1.49
N MET A 117 5.14 12.80 -1.47
CA MET A 117 5.57 12.12 -0.24
C MET A 117 6.90 12.65 0.31
N LYS A 118 7.08 13.97 0.35
CA LYS A 118 8.33 14.62 0.78
C LYS A 118 8.77 14.24 2.20
N ASN A 119 10.08 14.10 2.40
CA ASN A 119 10.70 13.73 3.68
C ASN A 119 10.19 12.39 4.24
N LYS A 120 9.79 11.48 3.37
CA LYS A 120 9.36 10.13 3.75
C LYS A 120 10.27 9.08 3.11
N VAL A 121 10.31 7.92 3.74
CA VAL A 121 10.87 6.70 3.19
C VAL A 121 9.79 5.65 3.06
N LEU A 122 9.90 4.84 2.01
CA LEU A 122 9.12 3.64 1.80
C LEU A 122 9.86 2.44 2.40
N TYR A 123 9.12 1.51 2.95
CA TYR A 123 9.63 0.23 3.44
C TYR A 123 8.54 -0.83 3.40
N VAL A 124 8.94 -2.09 3.31
CA VAL A 124 8.01 -3.21 3.46
C VAL A 124 8.00 -3.66 4.91
N ASN A 125 6.82 -3.71 5.51
CA ASN A 125 6.66 -4.20 6.87
C ASN A 125 6.68 -5.74 6.86
N PRO A 126 7.61 -6.41 7.58
CA PRO A 126 7.74 -7.86 7.56
C PRO A 126 6.57 -8.61 8.23
N ARG A 127 5.68 -7.92 8.95
CA ARG A 127 4.52 -8.55 9.60
C ARG A 127 3.39 -8.87 8.62
N ASP A 128 3.21 -8.02 7.62
CA ASP A 128 2.12 -8.12 6.66
C ASP A 128 2.58 -8.06 5.20
N ASN A 129 3.89 -7.91 4.98
CA ASN A 129 4.55 -7.79 3.68
C ASN A 129 4.03 -6.63 2.82
N ARG A 130 3.44 -5.59 3.43
CA ARG A 130 2.92 -4.40 2.74
C ARG A 130 3.93 -3.28 2.73
N THR A 131 3.89 -2.47 1.67
CA THR A 131 4.65 -1.22 1.60
C THR A 131 3.96 -0.14 2.41
N TYR A 132 4.73 0.49 3.28
CA TYR A 132 4.34 1.66 4.09
C TYR A 132 5.28 2.81 3.85
N SER A 133 4.87 3.99 4.28
CA SER A 133 5.75 5.16 4.36
C SER A 133 5.85 5.65 5.80
N ARG A 134 7.02 6.17 6.17
CA ARG A 134 7.22 6.91 7.42
C ARG A 134 8.00 8.19 7.15
N PHE A 135 7.83 9.17 8.00
CA PHE A 135 8.68 10.36 7.94
C PHE A 135 10.12 10.02 8.32
N LEU A 136 11.06 10.67 7.67
CA LEU A 136 12.46 10.67 8.10
C LEU A 136 12.56 11.29 9.49
N SER A 137 13.33 10.67 10.37
CA SER A 137 13.72 11.25 11.65
C SER A 137 14.55 12.52 11.43
N ARG A 138 14.73 13.31 12.48
CA ARG A 138 15.58 14.53 12.41
C ARG A 138 17.02 14.20 12.02
N GLN A 139 17.56 13.11 12.54
CA GLN A 139 18.91 12.65 12.25
C GLN A 139 19.05 12.23 10.79
N GLU A 140 18.16 11.37 10.28
CA GLU A 140 18.16 10.93 8.88
C GLU A 140 18.05 12.08 7.89
N ARG A 141 17.28 13.13 8.23
CA ARG A 141 17.19 14.35 7.42
C ARG A 141 18.50 15.14 7.40
N SER A 142 19.20 15.21 8.52
CA SER A 142 20.51 15.87 8.63
C SER A 142 21.55 15.13 7.77
N GLU A 143 21.62 13.82 7.89
CA GLU A 143 22.53 12.97 7.10
C GLU A 143 22.25 13.05 5.59
N ALA A 144 20.98 13.06 5.19
CA ALA A 144 20.59 13.21 3.78
C ALA A 144 20.97 14.61 3.23
N ALA A 145 20.86 15.66 4.03
CA ALA A 145 21.26 17.02 3.65
C ALA A 145 22.79 17.12 3.49
N GLU A 146 23.56 16.51 4.39
CA GLU A 146 25.03 16.48 4.32
C GLU A 146 25.52 15.71 3.11
N ALA A 147 24.93 14.55 2.81
CA ALA A 147 25.24 13.77 1.63
C ALA A 147 24.97 14.53 0.31
N SER A 148 23.89 15.31 0.28
CA SER A 148 23.55 16.15 -0.87
C SER A 148 24.56 17.28 -1.08
N HIS A 149 25.06 17.88 0.00
CA HIS A 149 26.08 18.92 -0.04
C HIS A 149 27.43 18.38 -0.51
N GLN A 150 27.83 17.19 -0.08
CA GLN A 150 29.09 16.57 -0.53
C GLN A 150 29.05 16.17 -2.02
N ALA A 151 27.91 15.68 -2.49
CA ALA A 151 27.74 15.33 -3.91
C ALA A 151 27.81 16.56 -4.83
N SER A 152 27.33 17.73 -4.39
CA SER A 152 27.41 18.96 -5.18
C SER A 152 28.80 19.58 -5.19
N GLN A 153 29.59 19.45 -4.13
CA GLN A 153 30.98 19.94 -4.09
C GLN A 153 31.93 19.11 -4.94
N GLY A 154 31.76 17.78 -4.99
CA GLY A 154 32.55 16.89 -5.84
C GLY A 154 32.32 17.06 -7.34
N ALA A 155 31.16 17.58 -7.74
CA ALA A 155 30.87 17.86 -9.16
C ALA A 155 31.54 19.15 -9.67
N ASP A 156 31.79 20.12 -8.81
CA ASP A 156 32.40 21.41 -9.19
C ASP A 156 33.90 21.31 -9.35
N GLU A 157 34.59 20.48 -8.57
CA GLU A 157 36.03 20.25 -8.70
C GLU A 157 36.41 19.50 -9.98
N SER A 158 35.54 18.67 -10.53
CA SER A 158 35.80 17.92 -11.77
C SER A 158 35.71 18.77 -13.04
N GLN A 159 35.11 19.97 -13.00
CA GLN A 159 35.05 20.88 -14.17
C GLN A 159 36.20 21.87 -14.25
N GLN A 160 36.91 22.17 -13.17
CA GLN A 160 38.07 23.08 -13.20
C GLN A 160 39.36 22.44 -13.70
N GLY A 161 39.45 21.12 -13.81
CA GLY A 161 40.65 20.40 -14.28
C GLY A 161 40.86 20.31 -15.80
N ARG A 162 39.90 20.77 -16.64
CA ARG A 162 39.99 20.62 -18.11
C ARG A 162 40.39 21.88 -18.91
N GLY A 163 40.78 22.94 -18.22
CA GLY A 163 41.07 24.23 -18.84
C GLY A 163 42.54 24.67 -18.82
N ARG A 164 43.54 23.82 -19.07
CA ARG A 164 44.91 24.28 -19.36
C ARG A 164 45.75 23.21 -20.05
N LYS A 165 45.73 23.15 -21.37
CA LYS A 165 46.92 22.79 -22.21
C LYS A 165 46.91 23.65 -23.45
N ARG A 166 47.85 24.56 -23.46
CA ARG A 166 48.38 25.20 -24.69
C ARG A 166 49.19 24.18 -25.47
#